data_4156b27b8f35ffbd4d04d6fb5162d5f9
#
_entry.id   4156b27b8f35ffbd4d04d6fb5162d5f9
#
_cell.length_a   1.000
_cell.length_b   1.000
_cell.length_c   1.000
_cell.angle_alpha   90.00
_cell.angle_beta   90.00
_cell.angle_gamma   90.00
#
_symmetry.space_group_name_H-M   'P 1'
#
loop_
_entity.id
_entity.type
_entity.pdbx_description
1 polymer ?
#
loop_
_entity_poly.entity_id
_entity_poly.type
_entity_poly.pdbx_seq_one_letter_code
_entity_poly.pdbx_strand_id
1 'polypeptide(L)'
;MKTEDCLDLLATLLETATIPAPEKTALYRSAEVVLVMARAYESDGRTFLLSGDPLNALASAWYGSGWLHFGITYGLLEMSMPAGCPFLSPCESLPPSFAQNLEEKTRRYQRLLDTARASVECTGETATANYGFSEKVLFIAALYAAQGAGYLMDGTYEDALACFSYGHGWLDAGVTSGLFIITGHHDLFTV
;
A
#
# COMPACT_ATOMS: atom_id res chain seq x y z
N MET A 1 5.76 -16.04 -3.64
CA MET A 1 4.96 -15.93 -2.37
C MET A 1 3.49 -16.05 -2.72
N LYS A 2 2.74 -16.91 -2.04
CA LYS A 2 1.28 -17.03 -2.24
C LYS A 2 0.56 -15.82 -1.68
N THR A 3 -0.61 -15.52 -2.20
CA THR A 3 -1.46 -14.44 -1.67
C THR A 3 -1.81 -14.68 -0.19
N GLU A 4 -2.07 -15.93 0.19
CA GLU A 4 -2.33 -16.33 1.57
C GLU A 4 -1.14 -16.02 2.48
N ASP A 5 0.10 -16.37 2.05
CA ASP A 5 1.33 -16.08 2.80
C ASP A 5 1.53 -14.56 3.00
N CYS A 6 1.14 -13.74 1.99
CA CYS A 6 1.20 -12.28 2.10
C CYS A 6 0.23 -11.75 3.18
N LEU A 7 -1.00 -12.29 3.20
CA LEU A 7 -2.00 -11.92 4.20
C LEU A 7 -1.61 -12.39 5.60
N ASP A 8 -1.06 -13.60 5.75
CA ASP A 8 -0.59 -14.13 7.02
C ASP A 8 0.57 -13.30 7.57
N LEU A 9 1.48 -12.90 6.70
CA LEU A 9 2.54 -11.99 7.08
C LEU A 9 1.99 -10.63 7.54
N LEU A 10 1.09 -10.03 6.75
CA LEU A 10 0.48 -8.75 7.10
C LEU A 10 -0.24 -8.83 8.45
N ALA A 11 -1.01 -9.90 8.69
CA ALA A 11 -1.67 -10.15 9.98
C ALA A 11 -0.67 -10.23 11.13
N THR A 12 0.41 -11.03 10.96
CA THR A 12 1.46 -11.18 11.98
C THR A 12 2.12 -9.83 12.32
N LEU A 13 2.38 -9.01 11.30
CA LEU A 13 2.97 -7.68 11.49
C LEU A 13 1.98 -6.75 12.22
N LEU A 14 0.69 -6.80 11.86
CA LEU A 14 -0.36 -6.01 12.50
C LEU A 14 -0.61 -6.39 13.98
N GLU A 15 -0.40 -7.66 14.34
CA GLU A 15 -0.50 -8.13 15.74
C GLU A 15 0.63 -7.56 16.61
N THR A 16 1.83 -7.33 16.04
CA THR A 16 2.99 -6.81 16.76
C THR A 16 3.11 -5.30 16.71
N ALA A 17 2.32 -4.64 15.85
CA ALA A 17 2.35 -3.19 15.69
C ALA A 17 1.77 -2.48 16.92
N THR A 18 2.52 -1.52 17.45
CA THR A 18 2.14 -0.68 18.59
C THR A 18 2.20 0.79 18.21
N ILE A 19 1.42 1.62 18.91
CA ILE A 19 1.40 3.07 18.74
C ILE A 19 2.26 3.69 19.85
N PRO A 20 3.42 4.29 19.55
CA PRO A 20 4.30 4.87 20.57
C PRO A 20 3.77 6.19 21.14
N ALA A 21 2.89 6.88 20.38
CA ALA A 21 2.34 8.16 20.81
C ALA A 21 1.39 7.99 22.01
N PRO A 22 1.36 8.96 22.96
CA PRO A 22 0.41 8.93 24.06
C PRO A 22 -1.04 9.02 23.57
N GLU A 23 -1.93 8.23 24.19
CA GLU A 23 -3.37 8.29 23.93
C GLU A 23 -3.92 9.73 23.97
N LYS A 24 -4.96 9.99 23.18
CA LYS A 24 -5.65 11.30 23.06
C LYS A 24 -4.84 12.41 22.38
N THR A 25 -3.62 12.14 21.90
CA THR A 25 -2.88 13.07 21.06
C THR A 25 -3.35 13.02 19.60
N ALA A 26 -3.07 14.06 18.81
CA ALA A 26 -3.35 14.05 17.38
C ALA A 26 -2.52 12.95 16.66
N LEU A 27 -1.27 12.76 17.08
CA LEU A 27 -0.38 11.74 16.54
C LEU A 27 -0.91 10.32 16.78
N TYR A 28 -1.45 10.06 18.00
CA TYR A 28 -2.09 8.78 18.31
C TYR A 28 -3.27 8.50 17.36
N ARG A 29 -4.14 9.50 17.15
CA ARG A 29 -5.29 9.36 16.22
C ARG A 29 -4.85 9.10 14.80
N SER A 30 -3.82 9.77 14.32
CA SER A 30 -3.25 9.49 12.98
C SER A 30 -2.72 8.06 12.88
N ALA A 31 -2.04 7.57 13.91
CA ALA A 31 -1.55 6.20 13.98
C ALA A 31 -2.70 5.17 14.01
N GLU A 32 -3.77 5.44 14.77
CA GLU A 32 -4.97 4.60 14.79
C GLU A 32 -5.60 4.46 13.40
N VAL A 33 -5.72 5.56 12.64
CA VAL A 33 -6.28 5.55 11.29
C VAL A 33 -5.43 4.64 10.38
N VAL A 34 -4.11 4.80 10.40
CA VAL A 34 -3.20 3.96 9.60
C VAL A 34 -3.36 2.47 9.96
N LEU A 35 -3.41 2.16 11.25
CA LEU A 35 -3.55 0.79 11.74
C LEU A 35 -4.91 0.18 11.38
N VAL A 36 -5.99 0.96 11.50
CA VAL A 36 -7.35 0.55 11.12
C VAL A 36 -7.42 0.26 9.63
N MET A 37 -6.86 1.11 8.79
CA MET A 37 -6.85 0.91 7.34
C MET A 37 -6.05 -0.32 6.93
N ALA A 38 -4.85 -0.52 7.48
CA ALA A 38 -4.05 -1.70 7.18
C ALA A 38 -4.78 -3.00 7.60
N ARG A 39 -5.48 -3.00 8.75
CA ARG A 39 -6.32 -4.13 9.21
C ARG A 39 -7.54 -4.35 8.31
N ALA A 40 -8.18 -3.28 7.85
CA ALA A 40 -9.32 -3.39 6.94
C ALA A 40 -8.91 -4.08 5.63
N TYR A 41 -7.79 -3.68 5.03
CA TYR A 41 -7.29 -4.34 3.81
C TYR A 41 -6.86 -5.78 4.03
N GLU A 42 -6.30 -6.13 5.20
CA GLU A 42 -5.99 -7.52 5.56
C GLU A 42 -7.29 -8.36 5.62
N SER A 43 -8.31 -7.87 6.32
CA SER A 43 -9.62 -8.51 6.46
C SER A 43 -10.34 -8.65 5.13
N ASP A 44 -10.34 -7.61 4.31
CA ASP A 44 -10.92 -7.63 2.96
C ASP A 44 -10.20 -8.63 2.07
N GLY A 45 -8.87 -8.67 2.13
CA GLY A 45 -8.05 -9.62 1.40
C GLY A 45 -8.42 -11.07 1.72
N ARG A 46 -8.63 -11.40 3.01
CA ARG A 46 -9.11 -12.73 3.42
C ARG A 46 -10.52 -13.03 2.91
N THR A 47 -11.40 -12.05 2.98
CA THR A 47 -12.77 -12.18 2.47
C THR A 47 -12.78 -12.45 0.97
N PHE A 48 -11.98 -11.75 0.19
CA PHE A 48 -11.81 -12.00 -1.24
C PHE A 48 -11.22 -13.38 -1.52
N LEU A 49 -10.21 -13.80 -0.77
CA LEU A 49 -9.61 -15.11 -0.94
C LEU A 49 -10.63 -16.23 -0.69
N LEU A 50 -11.41 -16.13 0.39
CA LEU A 50 -12.47 -17.08 0.74
C LEU A 50 -13.61 -17.10 -0.30
N SER A 51 -13.89 -15.99 -0.95
CA SER A 51 -14.91 -15.88 -2.01
C SER A 51 -14.41 -16.33 -3.39
N GLY A 52 -13.13 -16.74 -3.51
CA GLY A 52 -12.53 -17.18 -4.77
C GLY A 52 -12.10 -16.02 -5.68
N ASP A 53 -11.85 -14.85 -5.13
CA ASP A 53 -11.31 -13.69 -5.85
C ASP A 53 -9.84 -13.41 -5.44
N PRO A 54 -8.87 -14.20 -5.96
CA PRO A 54 -7.48 -14.05 -5.61
C PRO A 54 -6.86 -12.74 -6.11
N LEU A 55 -7.46 -12.10 -7.13
CA LEU A 55 -6.96 -10.84 -7.68
C LEU A 55 -7.20 -9.68 -6.71
N ASN A 56 -8.41 -9.59 -6.15
CA ASN A 56 -8.71 -8.60 -5.12
C ASN A 56 -7.96 -8.91 -3.82
N ALA A 57 -7.83 -10.18 -3.46
CA ALA A 57 -7.05 -10.59 -2.30
C ALA A 57 -5.58 -10.15 -2.40
N LEU A 58 -4.92 -10.39 -3.55
CA LEU A 58 -3.54 -9.96 -3.80
C LEU A 58 -3.40 -8.43 -3.72
N ALA A 59 -4.29 -7.70 -4.39
CA ALA A 59 -4.28 -6.24 -4.36
C ALA A 59 -4.45 -5.70 -2.94
N SER A 60 -5.39 -6.24 -2.15
CA SER A 60 -5.64 -5.83 -0.77
C SER A 60 -4.44 -6.11 0.14
N ALA A 61 -3.82 -7.29 0.04
CA ALA A 61 -2.65 -7.64 0.83
C ALA A 61 -1.51 -6.62 0.65
N TRP A 62 -1.20 -6.25 -0.59
CA TRP A 62 -0.15 -5.29 -0.89
C TRP A 62 -0.52 -3.85 -0.58
N TYR A 63 -1.78 -3.47 -0.77
CA TYR A 63 -2.27 -2.15 -0.41
C TYR A 63 -2.20 -1.92 1.11
N GLY A 64 -2.69 -2.88 1.90
CA GLY A 64 -2.59 -2.86 3.37
C GLY A 64 -1.15 -2.84 3.86
N SER A 65 -0.25 -3.58 3.19
CA SER A 65 1.19 -3.55 3.47
C SER A 65 1.78 -2.17 3.20
N GLY A 66 1.33 -1.47 2.16
CA GLY A 66 1.71 -0.08 1.87
C GLY A 66 1.35 0.86 3.02
N TRP A 67 0.12 0.78 3.53
CA TRP A 67 -0.34 1.55 4.70
C TRP A 67 0.50 1.25 5.95
N LEU A 68 0.74 -0.02 6.25
CA LEU A 68 1.51 -0.43 7.42
C LEU A 68 2.96 0.10 7.34
N HIS A 69 3.63 -0.08 6.21
CA HIS A 69 5.01 0.36 6.02
C HIS A 69 5.14 1.88 6.02
N PHE A 70 4.15 2.60 5.50
CA PHE A 70 4.06 4.05 5.66
C PHE A 70 4.06 4.42 7.16
N GLY A 71 3.15 3.82 7.94
CA GLY A 71 3.02 4.11 9.38
C GLY A 71 4.30 3.89 10.16
N ILE A 72 5.01 2.79 9.89
CA ILE A 72 6.30 2.48 10.51
C ILE A 72 7.36 3.51 10.11
N THR A 73 7.46 3.79 8.81
CA THR A 73 8.51 4.68 8.28
C THR A 73 8.28 6.14 8.67
N TYR A 74 7.03 6.56 8.81
CA TYR A 74 6.67 7.89 9.29
C TYR A 74 6.77 8.03 10.82
N GLY A 75 6.99 6.92 11.54
CA GLY A 75 7.13 6.91 13.00
C GLY A 75 5.80 6.94 13.74
N LEU A 76 4.69 6.63 13.09
CA LEU A 76 3.36 6.47 13.72
C LEU A 76 3.24 5.13 14.44
N LEU A 77 3.92 4.11 13.93
CA LEU A 77 3.87 2.74 14.43
C LEU A 77 5.27 2.22 14.75
N GLU A 78 5.38 1.42 15.78
CA GLU A 78 6.56 0.61 16.11
C GLU A 78 6.21 -0.85 16.01
N MET A 79 7.14 -1.67 15.53
CA MET A 79 6.98 -3.12 15.46
C MET A 79 8.32 -3.84 15.48
N SER A 80 8.29 -5.11 15.89
CA SER A 80 9.43 -6.01 15.77
C SER A 80 9.36 -6.69 14.41
N MET A 81 10.29 -6.33 13.51
CA MET A 81 10.39 -7.00 12.20
C MET A 81 10.89 -8.44 12.39
N PRO A 82 10.23 -9.44 11.79
CA PRO A 82 10.76 -10.79 11.74
C PRO A 82 12.08 -10.83 10.97
N ALA A 83 12.94 -11.80 11.30
CA ALA A 83 14.19 -12.01 10.58
C ALA A 83 13.89 -12.41 9.13
N GLY A 84 14.36 -11.62 8.17
CA GLY A 84 14.07 -11.76 6.74
C GLY A 84 12.93 -10.85 6.29
N CYS A 85 13.03 -10.34 5.07
CA CYS A 85 12.00 -9.50 4.46
C CYS A 85 11.31 -10.29 3.33
N PRO A 86 10.17 -10.95 3.59
CA PRO A 86 9.48 -11.77 2.60
C PRO A 86 8.86 -10.95 1.45
N PHE A 87 8.71 -9.63 1.62
CA PHE A 87 8.23 -8.71 0.58
C PHE A 87 9.15 -8.58 -0.65
N LEU A 88 10.32 -9.22 -0.63
CA LEU A 88 11.23 -9.29 -1.79
C LEU A 88 11.04 -10.57 -2.63
N SER A 89 10.16 -11.47 -2.21
CA SER A 89 9.90 -12.70 -2.94
C SER A 89 8.89 -12.46 -4.06
N PRO A 90 9.13 -12.96 -5.29
CA PRO A 90 8.16 -12.89 -6.37
C PRO A 90 6.80 -13.47 -5.98
N CYS A 91 5.73 -12.90 -6.49
CA CYS A 91 4.39 -13.44 -6.32
C CYS A 91 4.26 -14.80 -7.02
N GLU A 92 3.48 -15.71 -6.46
CA GLU A 92 3.12 -16.96 -7.13
C GLU A 92 2.14 -16.68 -8.26
N SER A 93 2.33 -17.32 -9.41
CA SER A 93 1.43 -17.16 -10.54
C SER A 93 0.04 -17.72 -10.21
N LEU A 94 -0.98 -16.94 -10.52
CA LEU A 94 -2.37 -17.34 -10.36
C LEU A 94 -2.78 -18.35 -11.46
N PRO A 95 -3.83 -19.16 -11.24
CA PRO A 95 -4.32 -20.07 -12.22
C PRO A 95 -4.62 -19.39 -13.57
N PRO A 96 -4.35 -20.05 -14.72
CA PRO A 96 -4.55 -19.47 -16.06
C PRO A 96 -5.97 -18.96 -16.33
N SER A 97 -6.97 -19.47 -15.61
CA SER A 97 -8.37 -19.00 -15.69
C SER A 97 -8.52 -17.51 -15.30
N PHE A 98 -7.58 -16.95 -14.57
CA PHE A 98 -7.59 -15.54 -14.16
C PHE A 98 -6.77 -14.62 -15.08
N ALA A 99 -6.02 -15.16 -16.03
CA ALA A 99 -5.01 -14.40 -16.79
C ALA A 99 -5.55 -13.12 -17.45
N GLN A 100 -6.70 -13.20 -18.13
CA GLN A 100 -7.30 -12.03 -18.79
C GLN A 100 -7.74 -10.97 -17.77
N ASN A 101 -8.42 -11.38 -16.71
CA ASN A 101 -8.90 -10.47 -15.65
C ASN A 101 -7.71 -9.86 -14.89
N LEU A 102 -6.64 -10.63 -14.68
CA LEU A 102 -5.43 -10.17 -14.03
C LEU A 102 -4.74 -9.09 -14.85
N GLU A 103 -4.54 -9.29 -16.16
CA GLU A 103 -3.94 -8.27 -17.01
C GLU A 103 -4.77 -6.98 -17.03
N GLU A 104 -6.09 -7.08 -17.21
CA GLU A 104 -6.98 -5.92 -17.22
C GLU A 104 -6.93 -5.16 -15.90
N LYS A 105 -7.01 -5.89 -14.78
CA LYS A 105 -6.92 -5.32 -13.44
C LYS A 105 -5.58 -4.63 -13.22
N THR A 106 -4.49 -5.28 -13.57
CA THR A 106 -3.14 -4.73 -13.40
C THR A 106 -2.96 -3.42 -14.16
N ARG A 107 -3.40 -3.37 -15.45
CA ARG A 107 -3.38 -2.13 -16.24
C ARG A 107 -4.28 -1.04 -15.66
N ARG A 108 -5.40 -1.41 -15.04
CA ARG A 108 -6.26 -0.46 -14.32
C ARG A 108 -5.53 0.11 -13.10
N TYR A 109 -4.88 -0.73 -12.30
CA TYR A 109 -4.15 -0.30 -11.10
C TYR A 109 -2.93 0.58 -11.44
N GLN A 110 -2.26 0.31 -12.56
CA GLN A 110 -1.24 1.23 -13.09
C GLN A 110 -1.81 2.63 -13.31
N ARG A 111 -2.93 2.73 -14.08
CA ARG A 111 -3.57 4.02 -14.33
C ARG A 111 -4.05 4.72 -13.05
N LEU A 112 -4.60 3.96 -12.09
CA LEU A 112 -5.02 4.51 -10.80
C LEU A 112 -3.84 5.13 -10.04
N LEU A 113 -2.72 4.43 -9.92
CA LEU A 113 -1.54 4.95 -9.23
C LEU A 113 -0.94 6.16 -9.96
N ASP A 114 -0.83 6.10 -11.29
CA ASP A 114 -0.29 7.22 -12.07
C ASP A 114 -1.18 8.47 -11.95
N THR A 115 -2.50 8.30 -12.00
CA THR A 115 -3.47 9.39 -11.82
C THR A 115 -3.41 9.93 -10.39
N ALA A 116 -3.38 9.07 -9.38
CA ALA A 116 -3.30 9.49 -7.99
C ALA A 116 -2.02 10.32 -7.72
N ARG A 117 -0.87 9.88 -8.23
CA ARG A 117 0.39 10.61 -8.11
C ARG A 117 0.36 12.00 -8.78
N ALA A 118 -0.35 12.11 -9.89
CA ALA A 118 -0.52 13.38 -10.60
C ALA A 118 -1.57 14.30 -9.96
N SER A 119 -2.34 13.80 -9.00
CA SER A 119 -3.47 14.51 -8.36
C SER A 119 -3.16 15.00 -6.94
N VAL A 120 -1.90 15.00 -6.53
CA VAL A 120 -1.49 15.45 -5.19
C VAL A 120 -0.32 16.43 -5.26
N GLU A 121 -0.32 17.38 -4.33
CA GLU A 121 0.77 18.31 -4.10
C GLU A 121 1.22 18.24 -2.64
N CYS A 122 2.54 18.31 -2.39
CA CYS A 122 3.09 18.30 -1.03
C CYS A 122 2.60 19.50 -0.22
N THR A 123 2.20 19.26 1.03
CA THR A 123 1.85 20.32 1.98
C THR A 123 3.08 20.88 2.68
N GLY A 124 2.97 22.15 3.13
CA GLY A 124 3.97 22.78 3.97
C GLY A 124 5.12 23.45 3.20
N GLU A 125 6.06 23.98 3.97
CA GLU A 125 7.25 24.68 3.43
C GLU A 125 8.35 23.67 3.11
N THR A 126 9.07 23.89 2.02
CA THR A 126 10.12 23.02 1.48
C THR A 126 11.26 22.69 2.46
N ALA A 127 11.44 23.51 3.50
CA ALA A 127 12.47 23.32 4.52
C ALA A 127 11.98 22.47 5.73
N THR A 128 10.76 21.95 5.72
CA THR A 128 10.20 21.17 6.83
C THR A 128 10.46 19.67 6.67
N ALA A 129 10.54 18.96 7.81
CA ALA A 129 10.65 17.50 7.82
C ALA A 129 9.44 16.83 7.16
N ASN A 130 8.24 17.40 7.33
CA ASN A 130 7.01 16.89 6.70
C ASN A 130 7.08 16.98 5.18
N TYR A 131 7.57 18.11 4.64
CA TYR A 131 7.76 18.24 3.19
C TYR A 131 8.76 17.20 2.65
N GLY A 132 9.91 17.05 3.30
CA GLY A 132 10.89 16.04 2.91
C GLY A 132 10.33 14.60 2.99
N PHE A 133 9.41 14.33 3.94
CA PHE A 133 8.74 13.04 4.00
C PHE A 133 7.68 12.89 2.90
N SER A 134 6.96 13.94 2.54
CA SER A 134 6.05 13.93 1.37
C SER A 134 6.79 13.58 0.09
N GLU A 135 7.96 14.18 -0.15
CA GLU A 135 8.81 13.84 -1.29
C GLU A 135 9.24 12.37 -1.27
N LYS A 136 9.57 11.83 -0.08
CA LYS A 136 9.88 10.41 0.09
C LYS A 136 8.70 9.52 -0.27
N VAL A 137 7.48 9.88 0.13
CA VAL A 137 6.26 9.13 -0.23
C VAL A 137 6.05 9.13 -1.75
N LEU A 138 6.16 10.30 -2.40
CA LEU A 138 6.07 10.40 -3.86
C LEU A 138 7.17 9.59 -4.56
N PHE A 139 8.39 9.60 -4.03
CA PHE A 139 9.49 8.80 -4.57
C PHE A 139 9.20 7.30 -4.47
N ILE A 140 8.69 6.83 -3.33
CA ILE A 140 8.31 5.41 -3.14
C ILE A 140 7.19 5.04 -4.10
N ALA A 141 6.13 5.83 -4.21
CA ALA A 141 5.04 5.60 -5.15
C ALA A 141 5.53 5.57 -6.60
N ALA A 142 6.47 6.46 -6.97
CA ALA A 142 7.10 6.50 -8.29
C ALA A 142 7.97 5.26 -8.56
N LEU A 143 8.75 4.84 -7.57
CA LEU A 143 9.61 3.66 -7.66
C LEU A 143 8.78 2.39 -7.93
N TYR A 144 7.71 2.19 -7.15
CA TYR A 144 6.83 1.03 -7.33
C TYR A 144 6.01 1.11 -8.62
N ALA A 145 5.62 2.31 -9.08
CA ALA A 145 5.02 2.48 -10.40
C ALA A 145 5.99 2.08 -11.54
N ALA A 146 7.25 2.48 -11.45
CA ALA A 146 8.27 2.12 -12.45
C ALA A 146 8.59 0.62 -12.42
N GLN A 147 8.73 0.02 -11.24
CA GLN A 147 8.99 -1.41 -11.07
C GLN A 147 7.81 -2.24 -11.59
N GLY A 148 6.57 -1.85 -11.23
CA GLY A 148 5.36 -2.49 -11.73
C GLY A 148 5.22 -2.39 -13.25
N ALA A 149 5.62 -1.27 -13.86
CA ALA A 149 5.65 -1.12 -15.31
C ALA A 149 6.67 -2.08 -15.97
N GLY A 150 7.82 -2.30 -15.34
CA GLY A 150 8.79 -3.32 -15.77
C GLY A 150 8.19 -4.73 -15.74
N TYR A 151 7.62 -5.13 -14.62
CA TYR A 151 6.93 -6.43 -14.50
C TYR A 151 5.77 -6.61 -15.50
N LEU A 152 5.03 -5.52 -15.76
CA LEU A 152 3.96 -5.54 -16.75
C LEU A 152 4.49 -5.79 -18.16
N MET A 153 5.65 -5.24 -18.54
CA MET A 153 6.31 -5.49 -19.82
C MET A 153 6.83 -6.93 -19.93
N ASP A 154 7.30 -7.50 -18.82
CA ASP A 154 7.80 -8.87 -18.75
C ASP A 154 6.66 -9.91 -18.65
N GLY A 155 5.39 -9.47 -18.53
CA GLY A 155 4.22 -10.34 -18.44
C GLY A 155 4.03 -10.97 -17.05
N THR A 156 4.74 -10.50 -16.02
CA THR A 156 4.59 -10.93 -14.63
C THR A 156 3.54 -10.04 -13.93
N TYR A 157 2.27 -10.29 -14.27
CA TYR A 157 1.16 -9.41 -13.89
C TYR A 157 0.87 -9.39 -12.39
N GLU A 158 1.12 -10.48 -11.67
CA GLU A 158 0.94 -10.57 -10.22
C GLU A 158 1.90 -9.62 -9.49
N ASP A 159 3.18 -9.63 -9.88
CA ASP A 159 4.20 -8.74 -9.31
C ASP A 159 3.92 -7.29 -9.69
N ALA A 160 3.45 -7.04 -10.91
CA ALA A 160 3.04 -5.71 -11.35
C ALA A 160 1.84 -5.18 -10.52
N LEU A 161 0.80 -6.01 -10.31
CA LEU A 161 -0.36 -5.65 -9.50
C LEU A 161 0.02 -5.37 -8.05
N ALA A 162 0.91 -6.20 -7.48
CA ALA A 162 1.47 -6.02 -6.15
C ALA A 162 2.18 -4.66 -6.02
N CYS A 163 3.05 -4.31 -6.97
CA CYS A 163 3.76 -3.03 -6.98
C CYS A 163 2.81 -1.83 -7.05
N PHE A 164 1.84 -1.86 -7.97
CA PHE A 164 0.89 -0.74 -8.11
C PHE A 164 0.02 -0.58 -6.87
N SER A 165 -0.44 -1.68 -6.27
CA SER A 165 -1.23 -1.67 -5.04
C SER A 165 -0.44 -1.12 -3.86
N TYR A 166 0.80 -1.57 -3.69
CA TYR A 166 1.68 -1.12 -2.62
C TYR A 166 2.01 0.36 -2.72
N GLY A 167 2.41 0.84 -3.91
CA GLY A 167 2.71 2.26 -4.14
C GLY A 167 1.51 3.16 -3.90
N HIS A 168 0.29 2.70 -4.25
CA HIS A 168 -0.94 3.42 -3.99
C HIS A 168 -1.26 3.46 -2.49
N GLY A 169 -1.08 2.35 -1.76
CA GLY A 169 -1.25 2.30 -0.31
C GLY A 169 -0.34 3.30 0.43
N TRP A 170 0.91 3.46 -0.02
CA TRP A 170 1.82 4.49 0.50
C TRP A 170 1.29 5.91 0.27
N LEU A 171 0.81 6.19 -0.94
CA LEU A 171 0.34 7.51 -1.31
C LEU A 171 -0.94 7.88 -0.56
N ASP A 172 -1.89 6.94 -0.46
CA ASP A 172 -3.17 7.11 0.22
C ASP A 172 -2.98 7.35 1.73
N ALA A 173 -2.09 6.59 2.36
CA ALA A 173 -1.70 6.80 3.75
C ALA A 173 -1.07 8.19 3.97
N GLY A 174 -0.26 8.66 3.02
CA GLY A 174 0.32 10.01 3.05
C GLY A 174 -0.74 11.11 2.92
N VAL A 175 -1.72 10.94 2.03
CA VAL A 175 -2.85 11.86 1.88
C VAL A 175 -3.65 11.94 3.18
N THR A 176 -4.05 10.79 3.72
CA THR A 176 -4.82 10.69 4.97
C THR A 176 -4.07 11.27 6.18
N SER A 177 -2.74 11.21 6.16
CA SER A 177 -1.87 11.80 7.19
C SER A 177 -1.63 13.31 7.00
N GLY A 178 -2.25 13.96 5.99
CA GLY A 178 -2.16 15.38 5.75
C GLY A 178 -0.86 15.84 5.09
N LEU A 179 -0.10 14.92 4.50
CA LEU A 179 1.15 15.25 3.79
C LEU A 179 0.90 15.87 2.41
N PHE A 180 -0.32 15.76 1.89
CA PHE A 180 -0.68 16.20 0.54
C PHE A 180 -1.99 16.98 0.52
N ILE A 181 -2.09 17.91 -0.42
CA ILE A 181 -3.34 18.49 -0.89
C ILE A 181 -3.75 17.72 -2.14
N ILE A 182 -5.00 17.26 -2.19
CA ILE A 182 -5.58 16.62 -3.37
C ILE A 182 -5.99 17.73 -4.34
N THR A 183 -5.44 17.73 -5.54
CA THR A 183 -5.71 18.72 -6.60
C THR A 183 -6.70 18.22 -7.65
N GLY A 184 -7.06 16.93 -7.61
CA GLY A 184 -8.02 16.29 -8.50
C GLY A 184 -8.28 14.84 -8.12
N HIS A 185 -9.30 14.23 -8.73
CA HIS A 185 -9.57 12.78 -8.54
C HIS A 185 -9.66 12.34 -7.08
N HIS A 186 -10.47 13.06 -6.28
CA HIS A 186 -10.67 12.75 -4.85
C HIS A 186 -11.17 11.32 -4.60
N ASP A 187 -11.87 10.74 -5.56
CA ASP A 187 -12.39 9.37 -5.55
C ASP A 187 -11.31 8.28 -5.54
N LEU A 188 -10.05 8.65 -5.78
CA LEU A 188 -8.91 7.73 -5.72
C LEU A 188 -8.31 7.55 -4.32
N PHE A 189 -8.76 8.34 -3.33
CA PHE A 189 -8.20 8.37 -1.98
C PHE A 189 -9.26 8.02 -0.94
N THR A 190 -8.81 7.41 0.15
CA THR A 190 -9.65 6.99 1.29
C THR A 190 -9.81 8.14 2.32
N VAL A 191 -10.35 9.28 1.91
CA VAL A 191 -10.55 10.48 2.74
C VAL A 191 -12.01 10.89 2.82
#